data_0a4a9a28a83009c1a4fd4c76977c40f1
#
_entry.id   0a4a9a28a83009c1a4fd4c76977c40f1
#
_cell.length_a   1.000
_cell.length_b   1.000
_cell.length_c   1.000
_cell.angle_alpha   90.00
_cell.angle_beta   90.00
_cell.angle_gamma   90.00
#
_symmetry.space_group_name_H-M   'P 1'
#
loop_
_entity.id
_entity.type
_entity.pdbx_description
1 polymer ?
#
loop_
_entity_poly.entity_id
_entity_poly.type
_entity_poly.pdbx_seq_one_letter_code
_entity_poly.pdbx_strand_id
1 'polypeptide(L)' 'MNNDILEGKWKQLRGKVREEWGELTDDELDQIAGKRDQLVGKIQEKYGYTRDEAEREVDDFLDRTDEPTQGW' A
#
# COMPACT_ATOMS: atom_id res chain seq x y z
N MET A 1 -9.44 -7.64 8.14
CA MET A 1 -10.25 -6.70 7.92
C MET A 1 -9.71 -5.74 7.01
N ASN A 2 -8.64 -5.24 7.28
CA ASN A 2 -8.12 -4.30 6.43
C ASN A 2 -7.68 -4.83 5.11
N ASN A 3 -7.34 -6.11 5.00
CA ASN A 3 -6.91 -6.66 3.74
C ASN A 3 -8.06 -6.62 2.74
N ASP A 4 -9.27 -6.85 3.20
CA ASP A 4 -10.40 -6.87 2.30
C ASP A 4 -10.65 -5.48 1.73
N ILE A 5 -10.48 -4.44 2.54
CA ILE A 5 -10.70 -3.10 2.08
C ILE A 5 -9.69 -2.76 1.02
N LEU A 6 -8.44 -3.13 1.25
CA LEU A 6 -7.39 -2.83 0.31
C LEU A 6 -7.62 -3.58 -1.00
N GLU A 7 -8.04 -4.83 -0.93
CA GLU A 7 -8.28 -5.59 -2.13
C GLU A 7 -9.42 -4.98 -2.93
N GLY A 8 -10.46 -4.54 -2.27
CA GLY A 8 -11.60 -3.95 -2.96
C GLY A 8 -11.26 -2.67 -3.69
N LYS A 9 -10.22 -1.96 -3.27
CA LYS A 9 -9.85 -0.72 -3.89
C LYS A 9 -8.55 -0.82 -4.65
N TRP A 10 -8.03 -2.03 -4.79
CA TRP A 10 -6.68 -2.19 -5.32
C TRP A 10 -6.47 -1.57 -6.70
N LYS A 11 -7.42 -1.71 -7.59
CA LYS A 11 -7.26 -1.14 -8.91
C LYS A 11 -7.07 0.37 -8.82
N GLN A 12 -7.76 1.01 -7.90
CA GLN A 12 -7.66 2.43 -7.75
C GLN A 12 -6.41 2.83 -7.00
N LEU A 13 -6.00 2.02 -6.03
CA LEU A 13 -4.86 2.35 -5.22
C LEU A 13 -3.54 1.98 -5.87
N ARG A 14 -3.56 1.06 -6.80
CA ARG A 14 -2.34 0.57 -7.42
C ARG A 14 -1.45 1.69 -7.94
N GLY A 15 -2.02 2.63 -8.65
CA GLY A 15 -1.25 3.75 -9.19
C GLY A 15 -0.69 4.63 -8.09
N LYS A 16 -1.47 4.83 -7.02
CA LYS A 16 -1.01 5.67 -5.93
C LYS A 16 0.10 4.98 -5.15
N VAL A 17 0.00 3.67 -5.00
CA VAL A 17 1.03 2.89 -4.33
C VAL A 17 2.33 3.03 -5.11
N ARG A 18 2.26 2.98 -6.44
CA ARG A 18 3.45 3.10 -7.24
C ARG A 18 4.05 4.50 -7.13
N GLU A 19 3.21 5.52 -6.99
CA GLU A 19 3.70 6.86 -6.83
C GLU A 19 4.38 7.02 -5.47
N GLU A 20 3.82 6.42 -4.45
CA GLU A 20 4.35 6.55 -3.11
C GLU A 20 5.64 5.76 -2.95
N TRP A 21 5.70 4.57 -3.55
CA TRP A 21 6.84 3.70 -3.44
C TRP A 21 7.31 3.34 -4.84
N GLY A 22 8.06 4.25 -5.44
CA GLY A 22 8.50 4.11 -6.83
C GLY A 22 9.39 2.94 -7.12
N GLU A 23 9.94 2.29 -6.07
CA GLU A 23 10.79 1.13 -6.30
C GLU A 23 9.98 -0.12 -6.61
N LEU A 24 8.67 -0.08 -6.42
CA LEU A 24 7.85 -1.25 -6.68
C LEU A 24 7.58 -1.36 -8.18
N THR A 25 7.74 -2.56 -8.71
CA THR A 25 7.52 -2.78 -10.14
C THR A 25 6.08 -3.24 -10.34
N ASP A 26 5.62 -3.25 -11.57
CA ASP A 26 4.28 -3.71 -11.89
C ASP A 26 4.09 -5.16 -11.49
N ASP A 27 5.11 -6.00 -11.69
CA ASP A 27 5.02 -7.39 -11.31
C ASP A 27 4.83 -7.52 -9.81
N GLU A 28 5.53 -6.68 -9.04
CA GLU A 28 5.42 -6.71 -7.61
C GLU A 28 4.04 -6.25 -7.16
N LEU A 29 3.51 -5.25 -7.84
CA LEU A 29 2.17 -4.79 -7.53
C LEU A 29 1.15 -5.90 -7.81
N ASP A 30 1.37 -6.68 -8.87
CA ASP A 30 0.50 -7.80 -9.16
C ASP A 30 0.60 -8.87 -8.07
N GLN A 31 1.79 -9.08 -7.54
CA GLN A 31 1.97 -10.06 -6.48
C GLN A 31 1.28 -9.60 -5.20
N ILE A 32 1.29 -8.29 -4.93
CA ILE A 32 0.66 -7.77 -3.74
C ILE A 32 -0.85 -7.96 -3.87
N ALA A 33 -1.41 -7.69 -5.04
CA ALA A 33 -2.82 -7.93 -5.33
C ALA A 33 -3.77 -7.40 -4.26
N GLY A 34 -3.42 -6.28 -3.67
CA GLY A 34 -4.28 -5.65 -2.67
C GLY A 34 -4.14 -6.19 -1.27
N LYS A 35 -3.21 -7.09 -1.03
CA LYS A 35 -3.05 -7.65 0.30
C LYS A 35 -2.05 -6.82 1.09
N ARG A 36 -2.50 -6.29 2.21
CA ARG A 36 -1.69 -5.40 3.02
C ARG A 36 -0.38 -6.05 3.47
N ASP A 37 -0.44 -7.31 3.88
CA ASP A 37 0.77 -7.98 4.35
C ASP A 37 1.80 -8.09 3.24
N GLN A 38 1.36 -8.32 2.02
CA GLN A 38 2.28 -8.42 0.90
C GLN A 38 2.89 -7.04 0.60
N LEU A 39 2.11 -6.00 0.73
CA LEU A 39 2.60 -4.65 0.49
C LEU A 39 3.66 -4.30 1.54
N VAL A 40 3.38 -4.58 2.81
CA VAL A 40 4.33 -4.31 3.88
C VAL A 40 5.64 -5.07 3.61
N GLY A 41 5.53 -6.34 3.22
CA GLY A 41 6.71 -7.14 2.95
C GLY A 41 7.56 -6.60 1.81
N LYS A 42 6.90 -6.14 0.74
CA LYS A 42 7.64 -5.59 -0.40
C LYS A 42 8.35 -4.29 -0.02
N ILE A 43 7.69 -3.45 0.81
CA ILE A 43 8.29 -2.21 1.23
C ILE A 43 9.52 -2.52 2.09
N GLN A 44 9.43 -3.52 2.96
CA GLN A 44 10.55 -3.91 3.76
C GLN A 44 11.72 -4.32 2.87
N GLU A 45 11.47 -5.10 1.85
CA GLU A 45 12.48 -5.57 0.97
C GLU A 45 13.11 -4.45 0.17
N LYS A 46 12.31 -3.59 -0.37
CA LYS A 46 12.81 -2.58 -1.28
C LYS A 46 13.48 -1.40 -0.59
N TYR A 47 13.01 -1.05 0.59
CA TYR A 47 13.54 0.12 1.27
C TYR A 47 14.34 -0.19 2.54
N GLY A 48 14.40 -1.44 2.92
CA GLY A 48 15.16 -1.80 4.09
C GLY A 48 14.51 -1.39 5.40
N TYR A 49 13.20 -1.18 5.40
CA TYR A 49 12.52 -0.79 6.61
C TYR A 49 12.30 -1.98 7.53
N THR A 50 12.12 -1.71 8.80
CA THR A 50 11.70 -2.75 9.72
C THR A 50 10.23 -2.93 9.45
N ARG A 51 9.65 -3.98 9.98
CA ARG A 51 8.24 -4.24 9.80
C ARG A 51 7.40 -3.12 10.37
N ASP A 52 7.76 -2.60 11.54
CA ASP A 52 7.01 -1.53 12.16
C ASP A 52 7.05 -0.28 11.29
N GLU A 53 8.19 0.02 10.72
CA GLU A 53 8.32 1.19 9.86
C GLU A 53 7.49 1.02 8.62
N ALA A 54 7.54 -0.16 8.01
CA ALA A 54 6.79 -0.42 6.80
C ALA A 54 5.29 -0.36 7.09
N GLU A 55 4.86 -0.90 8.21
CA GLU A 55 3.45 -0.86 8.57
C GLU A 55 2.98 0.57 8.77
N ARG A 56 3.81 1.42 9.37
CA ARG A 56 3.43 2.80 9.57
C ARG A 56 3.30 3.51 8.24
N GLU A 57 4.22 3.23 7.32
CA GLU A 57 4.17 3.85 6.01
C GLU A 57 2.87 3.48 5.30
N VAL A 58 2.49 2.22 5.38
CA VAL A 58 1.29 1.74 4.74
C VAL A 58 0.05 2.36 5.40
N ASP A 59 0.03 2.43 6.73
CA ASP A 59 -1.10 2.99 7.44
C ASP A 59 -1.27 4.48 7.11
N ASP A 60 -0.16 5.23 7.05
CA ASP A 60 -0.22 6.63 6.74
C ASP A 60 -0.72 6.82 5.33
N PHE A 61 -0.27 5.97 4.41
CA PHE A 61 -0.68 6.05 3.03
C PHE A 61 -2.19 5.81 2.93
N LEU A 62 -2.68 4.79 3.61
CA LEU A 62 -4.10 4.46 3.54
C LEU A 62 -4.96 5.55 4.18
N ASP A 63 -4.46 6.18 5.23
CA ASP A 63 -5.19 7.26 5.86
C ASP A 63 -5.32 8.43 4.89
N ARG A 64 -4.27 8.74 4.16
CA ARG A 64 -4.30 9.85 3.24
C ARG A 64 -5.20 9.57 2.04
N THR A 65 -5.14 8.34 1.54
CA THR A 65 -5.88 8.05 0.33
C THR A 65 -7.34 7.73 0.62
N ASP A 66 -7.63 7.28 1.82
CA ASP A 66 -8.99 6.91 2.15
C ASP A 66 -9.66 8.08 2.86
N GLU A 67 -9.13 9.20 2.81
CA GLU A 67 -9.58 10.35 3.49
C GLU A 67 -10.88 10.81 2.98
N PRO A 68 -11.85 10.70 3.69
CA PRO A 68 -13.17 10.98 3.23
C PRO A 68 -13.40 12.42 3.18
N THR A 69 -12.61 13.06 3.56
CA THR A 69 -12.78 14.34 3.65
C THR A 69 -13.18 14.87 2.60
N GLN A 70 -12.69 14.45 1.85
CA GLN A 70 -12.98 14.91 0.84
C GLN A 70 -14.26 14.99 0.90
N GLY A 71 -14.73 14.48 1.59
CA GLY A 71 -15.97 14.52 1.63
C GLY A 71 -16.39 15.80 1.94
N TRP A 72 -16.21 16.48 1.76
CA TRP A 72 -16.77 17.58 2.01
C TRP A 72 -16.22 18.54 1.54
#